data_aeca27bd32ac23ad7f216413b7b60684
#
_entry.id   aeca27bd32ac23ad7f216413b7b60684
#
_cell.length_a   1.000
_cell.length_b   1.000
_cell.length_c   1.000
_cell.angle_alpha   90.00
_cell.angle_beta   90.00
_cell.angle_gamma   90.00
#
_symmetry.space_group_name_H-M   'P 1'
#
loop_
_entity.id
_entity.type
_entity.pdbx_description
1 polymer ?
#
loop_
_entity_poly.entity_id
_entity_poly.type
_entity_poly.pdbx_seq_one_letter_code
_entity_poly.pdbx_strand_id
1 'polypeptide(L)'
;VDLDVADFVDYLADDPTTSVIALYIEGLRDSEKFTRAARKARSAGKPVVVYKGRSEAGAHAANSHTGALAGSDDLYSAYFKQLGVIRAETFADLLDIPSRWQAEDQ
;
A
#
# COMPACT_ATOMS: atom_id res chain seq x y z
N VAL A 1 -13.19 -0.31 16.97
CA VAL A 1 -12.37 0.72 16.31
C VAL A 1 -11.89 0.19 14.98
N ASP A 2 -12.29 0.86 13.92
CA ASP A 2 -11.93 0.45 12.58
C ASP A 2 -10.58 1.08 12.21
N LEU A 3 -9.55 0.23 12.16
CA LEU A 3 -8.25 0.65 11.71
C LEU A 3 -8.19 0.53 10.19
N ASP A 4 -7.83 1.62 9.56
CA ASP A 4 -7.60 1.68 8.13
C ASP A 4 -6.17 1.21 7.83
N VAL A 5 -5.93 0.76 6.60
CA VAL A 5 -4.59 0.37 6.18
C VAL A 5 -3.59 1.53 6.36
N ALA A 6 -4.04 2.76 6.17
CA ALA A 6 -3.21 3.94 6.39
C ALA A 6 -2.74 4.05 7.84
N ASP A 7 -3.58 3.66 8.79
CA ASP A 7 -3.20 3.67 10.20
C ASP A 7 -2.08 2.68 10.51
N PHE A 8 -2.13 1.50 9.87
CA PHE A 8 -1.07 0.51 10.01
C PHE A 8 0.24 1.01 9.43
N VAL A 9 0.19 1.63 8.25
CA VAL A 9 1.40 2.19 7.63
C VAL A 9 2.00 3.26 8.52
N ASP A 10 1.17 4.13 9.07
CA ASP A 10 1.62 5.20 9.96
C ASP A 10 2.28 4.63 11.21
N TYR A 11 1.68 3.62 11.80
CA TYR A 11 2.24 2.95 12.97
C TYR A 11 3.59 2.30 12.66
N LEU A 12 3.64 1.55 11.55
CA LEU A 12 4.85 0.82 11.18
C LEU A 12 5.97 1.76 10.73
N ALA A 13 5.63 2.94 10.25
CA ALA A 13 6.62 3.94 9.88
C ALA A 13 7.44 4.38 11.09
N ASP A 14 6.86 4.36 12.28
CA ASP A 14 7.54 4.74 13.52
C ASP A 14 8.17 3.55 14.25
N ASP A 15 7.87 2.32 13.83
CA ASP A 15 8.35 1.13 14.51
C ASP A 15 9.82 0.87 14.16
N PRO A 16 10.74 0.93 15.16
CA PRO A 16 12.16 0.76 14.89
C PRO A 16 12.54 -0.65 14.41
N THR A 17 11.68 -1.63 14.62
CA THR A 17 11.96 -3.01 14.19
C THR A 17 11.46 -3.32 12.78
N THR A 18 10.70 -2.40 12.18
CA THR A 18 10.15 -2.59 10.84
C THR A 18 11.09 -1.96 9.81
N SER A 19 11.54 -2.74 8.83
CA SER A 19 12.39 -2.25 7.75
C SER A 19 11.66 -2.13 6.43
N VAL A 20 10.63 -2.95 6.21
CA VAL A 20 9.81 -2.96 4.98
C VAL A 20 8.36 -3.14 5.41
N ILE A 21 7.46 -2.45 4.72
CA ILE A 21 6.02 -2.55 4.98
C ILE A 21 5.37 -3.22 3.78
N ALA A 22 4.80 -4.41 3.97
CA ALA A 22 4.11 -5.15 2.93
C ALA A 22 2.62 -5.20 3.23
N LEU A 23 1.80 -4.84 2.25
CA LEU A 23 0.35 -4.69 2.42
C LEU A 23 -0.41 -5.47 1.35
N TYR A 24 -1.49 -6.12 1.78
CA TYR A 24 -2.51 -6.64 0.89
C TYR A 24 -3.74 -5.76 1.03
N ILE A 25 -4.18 -5.16 -0.07
CA ILE A 25 -5.35 -4.29 -0.05
C ILE A 25 -6.29 -4.62 -1.22
N GLU A 26 -7.57 -4.33 -1.05
CA GLU A 26 -8.56 -4.44 -2.13
C GLU A 26 -8.90 -3.07 -2.68
N GLY A 27 -8.69 -2.02 -1.92
CA GLY A 27 -8.89 -0.65 -2.30
C GLY A 27 -8.50 0.27 -1.16
N LEU A 28 -8.49 1.55 -1.43
CA LEU A 28 -8.17 2.56 -0.43
C LEU A 28 -9.42 3.34 -0.07
N ARG A 29 -9.74 3.39 1.22
CA ARG A 29 -10.89 4.15 1.73
C ARG A 29 -10.59 5.64 1.75
N ASP A 30 -9.36 5.98 2.10
CA ASP A 30 -8.93 7.37 2.22
C ASP A 30 -7.54 7.49 1.61
N SER A 31 -7.49 7.89 0.35
CA SER A 31 -6.22 7.97 -0.37
C SER A 31 -5.32 9.10 0.15
N GLU A 32 -5.89 10.19 0.67
CA GLU A 32 -5.09 11.26 1.24
C GLU A 32 -4.37 10.81 2.49
N LYS A 33 -5.07 10.08 3.35
CA LYS A 33 -4.48 9.55 4.58
C LYS A 33 -3.39 8.54 4.27
N PHE A 34 -3.65 7.66 3.29
CA PHE A 34 -2.65 6.70 2.85
C PHE A 34 -1.42 7.39 2.27
N THR A 35 -1.64 8.45 1.49
CA THR A 35 -0.55 9.23 0.89
C THR A 35 0.38 9.77 1.98
N ARG A 36 -0.18 10.35 3.02
CA ARG A 36 0.63 10.91 4.11
C ARG A 36 1.40 9.81 4.84
N ALA A 37 0.74 8.69 5.11
CA ALA A 37 1.38 7.57 5.81
C ALA A 37 2.50 6.97 4.98
N ALA A 38 2.28 6.78 3.68
CA ALA A 38 3.30 6.23 2.78
C ALA A 38 4.50 7.16 2.67
N ARG A 39 4.28 8.46 2.60
CA ARG A 39 5.38 9.44 2.57
C ARG A 39 6.16 9.43 3.87
N LYS A 40 5.49 9.28 4.99
CA LYS A 40 6.15 9.17 6.29
C LYS A 40 7.04 7.94 6.34
N ALA A 41 6.53 6.80 5.88
CA ALA A 41 7.29 5.56 5.84
C ALA A 41 8.53 5.71 4.96
N ARG A 42 8.35 6.32 3.79
CA ARG A 42 9.46 6.54 2.86
C ARG A 42 10.52 7.45 3.47
N SER A 43 10.10 8.51 4.16
CA SER A 43 11.02 9.42 4.84
C SER A 43 11.80 8.70 5.94
N ALA A 44 11.20 7.67 6.54
CA ALA A 44 11.86 6.85 7.55
C ALA A 44 12.74 5.76 6.94
N GLY A 45 12.88 5.72 5.63
CA GLY A 45 13.70 4.72 4.95
C GLY A 45 13.05 3.37 4.81
N LYS A 46 11.72 3.30 4.91
CA LYS A 46 10.97 2.05 4.86
C LYS A 46 10.16 1.96 3.58
N PRO A 47 10.54 1.11 2.62
CA PRO A 47 9.75 0.94 1.41
C PRO A 47 8.40 0.31 1.74
N VAL A 48 7.39 0.71 0.98
CA VAL A 48 6.04 0.16 1.09
C VAL A 48 5.78 -0.66 -0.16
N VAL A 49 5.41 -1.93 0.03
CA VAL A 49 5.08 -2.86 -1.05
C VAL A 49 3.61 -3.22 -0.93
N VAL A 50 2.88 -3.10 -2.02
CA VAL A 50 1.43 -3.32 -2.01
C VAL A 50 1.05 -4.36 -3.05
N TYR A 51 0.25 -5.34 -2.66
CA TYR A 51 -0.48 -6.20 -3.59
C TYR A 51 -1.94 -5.80 -3.54
N LYS A 52 -2.48 -5.37 -4.67
CA LYS A 52 -3.89 -4.99 -4.76
C LYS A 52 -4.68 -6.16 -5.32
N GLY A 53 -5.50 -6.76 -4.46
CA GLY A 53 -6.42 -7.80 -4.87
C GLY A 53 -7.63 -7.23 -5.59
N ARG A 54 -8.38 -8.11 -6.24
CA ARG A 54 -9.64 -7.75 -6.88
C ARG A 54 -10.75 -8.53 -6.22
N SER A 55 -11.80 -7.84 -5.81
CA SER A 55 -13.03 -8.49 -5.42
C SER A 55 -14.16 -7.79 -6.13
N GLU A 56 -15.21 -8.53 -6.50
CA GLU A 56 -16.37 -7.95 -7.15
C GLU A 56 -17.05 -6.94 -6.21
N ALA A 57 -17.12 -7.27 -4.94
CA ALA A 57 -17.69 -6.36 -3.95
C ALA A 57 -16.89 -5.08 -3.85
N GLY A 58 -15.57 -5.16 -3.84
CA GLY A 58 -14.70 -4.00 -3.80
C GLY A 58 -14.83 -3.14 -5.04
N ALA A 59 -14.94 -3.76 -6.22
CA ALA A 59 -15.11 -3.05 -7.47
C ALA A 59 -16.43 -2.26 -7.49
N HIS A 60 -17.50 -2.86 -7.03
CA HIS A 60 -18.79 -2.18 -6.97
C HIS A 60 -18.78 -1.03 -5.96
N ALA A 61 -18.18 -1.24 -4.81
CA ALA A 61 -18.07 -0.20 -3.80
C ALA A 61 -17.26 0.98 -4.32
N ALA A 62 -16.17 0.72 -5.02
CA ALA A 62 -15.33 1.76 -5.57
C ALA A 62 -16.09 2.61 -6.60
N ASN A 63 -16.93 1.99 -7.40
CA ASN A 63 -17.71 2.70 -8.42
C ASN A 63 -18.77 3.61 -7.82
N SER A 64 -19.22 3.33 -6.60
CA SER A 64 -20.29 4.09 -5.98
C SER A 64 -19.78 5.19 -5.04
N HIS A 65 -18.49 5.24 -4.76
CA HIS A 65 -17.92 6.23 -3.84
C HIS A 65 -17.17 7.33 -4.59
N THR A 66 -17.61 8.56 -4.35
CA THR A 66 -16.87 9.74 -4.80
C THR A 66 -15.77 10.01 -3.78
N GLY A 67 -14.57 10.27 -4.22
CA GLY A 67 -13.44 10.55 -3.34
C GLY A 67 -12.55 9.37 -3.07
N ALA A 68 -13.02 8.16 -3.26
CA ALA A 68 -12.15 6.99 -3.31
C ALA A 68 -11.56 6.91 -4.71
N LEU A 69 -10.39 6.29 -4.84
CA LEU A 69 -9.89 5.99 -6.17
C LEU A 69 -10.89 5.06 -6.85
N ALA A 70 -11.42 5.48 -7.99
CA ALA A 70 -12.34 4.65 -8.76
C ALA A 70 -11.65 3.33 -9.06
N GLY A 71 -12.39 2.24 -9.18
CA GLY A 71 -11.83 0.90 -9.26
C GLY A 71 -10.91 0.60 -10.45
N SER A 72 -10.43 1.62 -11.16
CA SER A 72 -9.52 1.42 -12.28
C SER A 72 -8.15 0.98 -11.81
N ASP A 73 -7.70 -0.16 -12.30
CA ASP A 73 -6.39 -0.69 -11.99
C ASP A 73 -5.27 0.23 -12.48
N ASP A 74 -5.47 0.86 -13.63
CA ASP A 74 -4.51 1.80 -14.18
C ASP A 74 -4.33 3.03 -13.29
N LEU A 75 -5.43 3.50 -12.70
CA LEU A 75 -5.40 4.63 -11.81
C LEU A 75 -4.61 4.31 -10.54
N TYR A 76 -4.82 3.12 -9.99
CA TYR A 76 -4.06 2.67 -8.82
C TYR A 76 -2.57 2.53 -9.15
N SER A 77 -2.24 1.98 -10.31
CA SER A 77 -0.84 1.85 -10.72
C SER A 77 -0.16 3.20 -10.81
N ALA A 78 -0.82 4.18 -11.43
CA ALA A 78 -0.27 5.53 -11.55
C ALA A 78 -0.09 6.18 -10.18
N TYR A 79 -1.07 6.01 -9.31
CA TYR A 79 -1.05 6.57 -7.97
C TYR A 79 0.10 5.99 -7.14
N PHE A 80 0.25 4.66 -7.13
CA PHE A 80 1.33 4.02 -6.37
C PHE A 80 2.70 4.42 -6.91
N LYS A 81 2.83 4.50 -8.23
CA LYS A 81 4.08 4.91 -8.84
C LYS A 81 4.45 6.34 -8.42
N GLN A 82 3.48 7.23 -8.38
CA GLN A 82 3.71 8.61 -7.97
C GLN A 82 4.15 8.70 -6.51
N LEU A 83 3.61 7.84 -5.66
CA LEU A 83 3.99 7.78 -4.24
C LEU A 83 5.34 7.12 -4.01
N GLY A 84 5.86 6.40 -4.98
CA GLY A 84 7.05 5.58 -4.78
C GLY A 84 6.77 4.27 -4.06
N VAL A 85 5.51 3.83 -4.07
CA VAL A 85 5.11 2.53 -3.52
C VAL A 85 5.38 1.46 -4.56
N ILE A 86 5.96 0.35 -4.13
CA ILE A 86 6.24 -0.79 -5.00
C ILE A 86 4.99 -1.63 -5.11
N ARG A 87 4.51 -1.84 -6.33
CA ARG A 87 3.34 -2.69 -6.53
C ARG A 87 3.76 -4.10 -6.91
N ALA A 88 3.40 -5.08 -6.08
CA ALA A 88 3.59 -6.48 -6.39
C ALA A 88 2.50 -6.93 -7.37
N GLU A 89 2.88 -7.64 -8.42
CA GLU A 89 1.92 -8.09 -9.42
C GLU A 89 1.22 -9.38 -9.02
N THR A 90 1.85 -10.18 -8.15
CA THR A 90 1.26 -11.41 -7.63
C THR A 90 1.42 -11.44 -6.13
N PHE A 91 0.62 -12.28 -5.48
CA PHE A 91 0.75 -12.47 -4.03
C PHE A 91 2.12 -13.04 -3.66
N ALA A 92 2.68 -13.90 -4.52
CA ALA A 92 4.02 -14.44 -4.31
C ALA A 92 5.07 -13.33 -4.32
N ASP A 93 4.94 -12.37 -5.23
CA ASP A 93 5.85 -11.23 -5.28
C ASP A 93 5.76 -10.38 -4.02
N LEU A 94 4.58 -10.27 -3.42
CA LEU A 94 4.41 -9.51 -2.18
C LEU A 94 5.31 -10.06 -1.07
N LEU A 95 5.48 -11.38 -1.04
CA LEU A 95 6.33 -12.03 -0.04
C LEU A 95 7.81 -12.00 -0.42
N ASP A 96 8.09 -12.08 -1.71
CA ASP A 96 9.45 -12.21 -2.23
C ASP A 96 10.21 -10.88 -2.26
N ILE A 97 9.56 -9.80 -2.67
CA ILE A 97 10.20 -8.48 -2.78
C ILE A 97 10.77 -8.01 -1.45
N PRO A 98 10.00 -8.05 -0.34
CA PRO A 98 10.56 -7.64 0.96
C PRO A 98 11.73 -8.48 1.39
N SER A 99 11.71 -9.79 1.12
CA SER A 99 12.80 -10.69 1.48
C SER A 99 14.08 -10.32 0.74
N ARG A 100 13.98 -10.05 -0.56
CA ARG A 100 15.13 -9.63 -1.36
C ARG A 100 15.68 -8.29 -0.90
N TRP A 101 14.80 -7.36 -0.55
CA TRP A 101 15.20 -6.05 -0.08
C TRP A 101 16.04 -6.15 1.19
N GLN A 102 15.58 -6.97 2.15
CA GLN A 102 16.31 -7.18 3.39
C GLN A 102 17.66 -7.86 3.16
N ALA A 103 17.71 -8.82 2.24
CA ALA A 103 18.96 -9.52 1.90
C ALA A 103 19.98 -8.57 1.31
N GLU A 104 19.55 -7.64 0.46
CA GLU A 104 20.44 -6.66 -0.15
C GLU A 104 20.98 -5.66 0.87
N ASP A 105 20.22 -5.40 1.90
CA ASP A 105 20.57 -4.42 2.93
C ASP A 105 21.61 -4.97 3.92
N GLN A 106 21.89 -6.25 3.84
CA GLN A 106 22.89 -6.91 4.67
C GLN A 106 24.19 -7.10 3.89
#